data_aed49c02684e66212e3c01fe7c18e72e
#
_entry.id   aed49c02684e66212e3c01fe7c18e72e
#
_cell.length_a   1.000
_cell.length_b   1.000
_cell.length_c   1.000
_cell.angle_alpha   90.00
_cell.angle_beta   90.00
_cell.angle_gamma   90.00
#
_symmetry.space_group_name_H-M   'P 1'
#
loop_
_entity.id
_entity.type
_entity.pdbx_description
1 polymer ?
#
loop_
_entity_poly.entity_id
_entity_poly.type
_entity_poly.pdbx_seq_one_letter_code
_entity_poly.pdbx_strand_id
1 'polypeptide(L)'
;VLMVTHKPEDLDYMDEVVFMAEGGNIVYQGDTSKYKEYFNVKSVVSVFSKISGETAEKWIDKYLNPRQLATNSGFKFVKSTSEVSSIDQFSWLSQRYFRIKLNDKLNSLLLLAQAPIIAILICLIYDEIQSGVLFMIAISAIWLGAQNAAREIVSEQAIYKRERMFNLKILPYIFSKISVLSFFSIIQSTIFILILSINYNSSDTVVDLNRPFILFFWMIFLSISSTFLGLLLSSMVKTSERAMTILPL
;
A
#
# COMPACT_ATOMS: atom_id res chain seq x y z
N VAL A 1 -15.96 -13.18 -5.01
CA VAL A 1 -14.57 -13.55 -4.64
C VAL A 1 -14.46 -15.06 -4.69
N LEU A 2 -13.44 -15.61 -5.36
CA LEU A 2 -13.11 -17.03 -5.34
C LEU A 2 -12.01 -17.27 -4.31
N MET A 3 -12.25 -18.17 -3.36
CA MET A 3 -11.30 -18.52 -2.31
C MET A 3 -11.12 -20.03 -2.27
N VAL A 4 -9.88 -20.49 -2.18
CA VAL A 4 -9.57 -21.90 -1.91
C VAL A 4 -9.23 -22.01 -0.43
N THR A 5 -9.96 -22.85 0.28
CA THR A 5 -9.74 -23.08 1.71
C THR A 5 -9.81 -24.57 2.05
N HIS A 6 -9.11 -24.95 3.10
CA HIS A 6 -9.20 -26.26 3.73
C HIS A 6 -9.78 -26.18 5.16
N LYS A 7 -10.21 -24.98 5.56
CA LYS A 7 -10.80 -24.75 6.89
C LYS A 7 -12.32 -24.90 6.83
N PRO A 8 -12.92 -25.81 7.61
CA PRO A 8 -14.36 -26.01 7.64
C PRO A 8 -15.17 -24.77 8.08
N GLU A 9 -14.57 -23.94 8.92
CA GLU A 9 -15.17 -22.73 9.50
C GLU A 9 -15.44 -21.63 8.47
N ASP A 10 -14.64 -21.61 7.38
CA ASP A 10 -14.79 -20.60 6.35
C ASP A 10 -16.08 -20.78 5.52
N LEU A 11 -16.67 -21.98 5.54
CA LEU A 11 -17.87 -22.29 4.74
C LEU A 11 -19.13 -21.53 5.21
N ASP A 12 -19.19 -21.15 6.47
CA ASP A 12 -20.33 -20.41 7.02
C ASP A 12 -20.43 -18.98 6.46
N TYR A 13 -19.35 -18.49 5.82
CA TYR A 13 -19.27 -17.16 5.23
C TYR A 13 -19.36 -17.18 3.69
N MET A 14 -19.60 -18.35 3.07
CA MET A 14 -19.62 -18.51 1.62
C MET A 14 -21.04 -18.73 1.11
N ASP A 15 -21.40 -18.10 -0.01
CA ASP A 15 -22.68 -18.30 -0.67
C ASP A 15 -22.72 -19.63 -1.43
N GLU A 16 -21.64 -19.99 -2.11
CA GLU A 16 -21.49 -21.21 -2.88
C GLU A 16 -20.19 -21.92 -2.56
N VAL A 17 -20.21 -23.24 -2.62
CA VAL A 17 -19.04 -24.09 -2.41
C VAL A 17 -18.87 -25.07 -3.57
N VAL A 18 -17.61 -25.31 -3.93
CA VAL A 18 -17.21 -26.35 -4.88
C VAL A 18 -16.34 -27.35 -4.14
N PHE A 19 -16.80 -28.61 -4.05
CA PHE A 19 -15.96 -29.71 -3.56
C PHE A 19 -15.32 -30.44 -4.72
N MET A 20 -14.00 -30.65 -4.60
CA MET A 20 -13.19 -31.35 -5.58
C MET A 20 -12.63 -32.62 -4.98
N ALA A 21 -12.79 -33.74 -5.67
CA ALA A 21 -12.19 -35.01 -5.32
C ALA A 21 -10.72 -35.08 -5.78
N GLU A 22 -10.03 -36.14 -5.39
CA GLU A 22 -8.69 -36.44 -5.84
C GLU A 22 -8.63 -36.51 -7.39
N GLY A 23 -7.58 -35.90 -7.97
CA GLY A 23 -7.49 -35.72 -9.43
C GLY A 23 -8.17 -34.48 -9.97
N GLY A 24 -8.71 -33.60 -9.10
CA GLY A 24 -9.29 -32.32 -9.53
C GLY A 24 -10.71 -32.41 -10.09
N ASN A 25 -11.39 -33.54 -9.93
CA ASN A 25 -12.76 -33.74 -10.39
C ASN A 25 -13.77 -33.08 -9.45
N ILE A 26 -14.69 -32.27 -10.00
CA ILE A 26 -15.76 -31.66 -9.21
C ILE A 26 -16.78 -32.71 -8.84
N VAL A 27 -17.12 -32.80 -7.53
CA VAL A 27 -18.12 -33.71 -6.99
C VAL A 27 -19.36 -33.03 -6.43
N TYR A 28 -19.27 -31.73 -6.21
CA TYR A 28 -20.38 -30.88 -5.81
C TYR A 28 -20.11 -29.44 -6.14
N GLN A 29 -21.12 -28.73 -6.62
CA GLN A 29 -21.13 -27.29 -6.76
C GLN A 29 -22.53 -26.77 -6.42
N GLY A 30 -22.62 -25.84 -5.49
CA GLY A 30 -23.87 -25.24 -5.08
C GLY A 30 -23.81 -24.58 -3.73
N ASP A 31 -24.99 -24.26 -3.21
CA ASP A 31 -25.21 -23.59 -1.94
C ASP A 31 -24.56 -24.33 -0.76
N THR A 32 -23.91 -23.56 0.12
CA THR A 32 -23.25 -24.08 1.32
C THR A 32 -24.22 -24.73 2.32
N SER A 33 -25.52 -24.44 2.27
CA SER A 33 -26.51 -25.08 3.14
C SER A 33 -26.85 -26.50 2.70
N LYS A 34 -26.70 -26.84 1.39
CA LYS A 34 -27.18 -28.10 0.80
C LYS A 34 -26.16 -29.21 0.70
N TYR A 35 -24.86 -28.95 0.86
CA TYR A 35 -23.84 -30.01 0.73
C TYR A 35 -23.99 -31.12 1.78
N LYS A 36 -24.47 -30.80 2.99
CA LYS A 36 -24.66 -31.77 4.06
C LYS A 36 -25.71 -32.83 3.67
N GLU A 37 -26.78 -32.40 3.05
CA GLU A 37 -27.83 -33.29 2.54
C GLU A 37 -27.33 -34.09 1.31
N TYR A 38 -26.64 -33.43 0.36
CA TYR A 38 -26.13 -34.07 -0.83
C TYR A 38 -25.18 -35.23 -0.53
N PHE A 39 -24.23 -35.03 0.40
CA PHE A 39 -23.26 -36.03 0.83
C PHE A 39 -23.78 -36.93 1.98
N ASN A 40 -24.96 -36.63 2.52
CA ASN A 40 -25.51 -37.29 3.70
C ASN A 40 -24.48 -37.36 4.83
N VAL A 41 -24.01 -36.20 5.30
CA VAL A 41 -22.99 -36.03 6.33
C VAL A 41 -23.38 -34.96 7.33
N LYS A 42 -22.89 -35.08 8.57
CA LYS A 42 -23.10 -34.08 9.62
C LYS A 42 -22.02 -33.00 9.67
N SER A 43 -20.83 -33.27 9.11
CA SER A 43 -19.67 -32.39 9.19
C SER A 43 -18.93 -32.32 7.85
N VAL A 44 -18.31 -31.20 7.56
CA VAL A 44 -17.46 -31.00 6.38
C VAL A 44 -16.29 -31.98 6.36
N VAL A 45 -15.71 -32.27 7.51
CA VAL A 45 -14.60 -33.24 7.62
C VAL A 45 -15.02 -34.62 7.08
N SER A 46 -16.29 -35.03 7.31
CA SER A 46 -16.84 -36.28 6.78
C SER A 46 -17.06 -36.25 5.26
N VAL A 47 -17.12 -35.08 4.62
CA VAL A 47 -17.15 -34.98 3.16
C VAL A 47 -15.81 -35.41 2.60
N PHE A 48 -14.71 -34.91 3.16
CA PHE A 48 -13.36 -35.25 2.67
C PHE A 48 -13.08 -36.75 2.73
N SER A 49 -13.52 -37.45 3.77
CA SER A 49 -13.37 -38.91 3.86
C SER A 49 -14.20 -39.66 2.81
N LYS A 50 -15.30 -39.11 2.33
CA LYS A 50 -16.15 -39.70 1.29
C LYS A 50 -15.65 -39.45 -0.14
N ILE A 51 -14.97 -38.32 -0.36
CA ILE A 51 -14.47 -37.96 -1.68
C ILE A 51 -13.00 -38.29 -1.92
N SER A 52 -12.38 -39.05 -0.98
CA SER A 52 -11.04 -39.56 -1.08
C SER A 52 -11.03 -41.05 -1.39
N GLY A 53 -10.03 -41.54 -2.13
CA GLY A 53 -9.83 -42.94 -2.46
C GLY A 53 -10.92 -43.56 -3.37
N GLU A 54 -11.17 -44.84 -3.24
CA GLU A 54 -12.09 -45.63 -4.12
C GLU A 54 -13.55 -45.15 -4.09
N THR A 55 -13.96 -44.41 -3.07
CA THR A 55 -15.32 -43.85 -2.97
C THR A 55 -15.49 -42.58 -3.81
N ALA A 56 -14.42 -41.96 -4.24
CA ALA A 56 -14.45 -40.73 -5.03
C ALA A 56 -15.16 -40.92 -6.38
N GLU A 57 -14.93 -42.04 -7.06
CA GLU A 57 -15.53 -42.31 -8.37
C GLU A 57 -17.05 -42.28 -8.35
N LYS A 58 -17.67 -42.86 -7.29
CA LYS A 58 -19.15 -42.81 -7.12
C LYS A 58 -19.70 -41.40 -7.05
N TRP A 59 -18.98 -40.49 -6.43
CA TRP A 59 -19.41 -39.08 -6.31
C TRP A 59 -19.13 -38.29 -7.58
N ILE A 60 -18.08 -38.61 -8.31
CA ILE A 60 -17.78 -38.07 -9.63
C ILE A 60 -18.89 -38.45 -10.60
N ASP A 61 -19.25 -39.73 -10.68
CA ASP A 61 -20.34 -40.19 -11.54
C ASP A 61 -21.69 -39.62 -11.15
N LYS A 62 -21.97 -39.53 -9.86
CA LYS A 62 -23.20 -38.92 -9.34
C LYS A 62 -23.30 -37.44 -9.74
N TYR A 63 -22.19 -36.73 -9.78
CA TYR A 63 -22.16 -35.32 -10.18
C TYR A 63 -22.25 -35.13 -11.69
N LEU A 64 -21.63 -36.01 -12.48
CA LEU A 64 -21.62 -35.91 -13.94
C LEU A 64 -22.95 -36.31 -14.58
N ASN A 65 -23.63 -37.33 -14.03
CA ASN A 65 -24.89 -37.86 -14.61
C ASN A 65 -26.04 -36.84 -14.67
N PRO A 66 -26.35 -36.04 -13.66
CA PRO A 66 -27.41 -35.04 -13.74
C PRO A 66 -27.02 -33.83 -14.58
N ARG A 67 -25.74 -33.54 -14.75
CA ARG A 67 -25.27 -32.38 -15.51
C ARG A 67 -25.37 -32.55 -17.02
N GLN A 68 -25.34 -33.79 -17.51
CA GLN A 68 -25.61 -34.09 -18.92
C GLN A 68 -27.07 -33.78 -19.30
N LEU A 69 -27.98 -33.76 -18.31
CA LEU A 69 -29.39 -33.41 -18.48
C LEU A 69 -29.68 -31.91 -18.30
N ALA A 70 -28.78 -31.18 -17.65
CA ALA A 70 -28.96 -29.76 -17.27
C ALA A 70 -28.15 -28.76 -18.09
N THR A 71 -27.70 -29.11 -19.29
CA THR A 71 -26.91 -28.23 -20.17
C THR A 71 -27.64 -26.98 -20.67
N ASN A 72 -28.86 -26.71 -20.22
CA ASN A 72 -29.66 -25.55 -20.62
C ASN A 72 -29.87 -24.47 -19.55
N SER A 73 -29.33 -24.59 -18.35
CA SER A 73 -29.27 -23.43 -17.45
C SER A 73 -28.05 -22.60 -17.80
N GLY A 74 -28.24 -21.68 -18.74
CA GLY A 74 -27.20 -20.73 -19.13
C GLY A 74 -26.70 -20.02 -17.89
N PHE A 75 -25.49 -20.35 -17.46
CA PHE A 75 -24.71 -19.47 -16.61
C PHE A 75 -24.58 -18.17 -17.39
N LYS A 76 -25.41 -17.20 -17.09
CA LYS A 76 -25.12 -15.82 -17.42
C LYS A 76 -23.88 -15.47 -16.60
N PHE A 77 -22.71 -15.56 -17.23
CA PHE A 77 -21.56 -14.84 -16.74
C PHE A 77 -22.02 -13.38 -16.63
N VAL A 78 -22.37 -12.98 -15.43
CA VAL A 78 -22.50 -11.56 -15.14
C VAL A 78 -21.09 -11.05 -15.35
N LYS A 79 -20.88 -10.47 -16.54
CA LYS A 79 -19.68 -9.72 -16.85
C LYS A 79 -19.64 -8.59 -15.86
N SER A 80 -19.04 -8.82 -14.70
CA SER A 80 -18.72 -7.78 -13.74
C SER A 80 -17.69 -6.89 -14.41
N THR A 81 -18.17 -5.97 -15.20
CA THR A 81 -17.38 -4.99 -15.92
C THR A 81 -17.63 -3.61 -15.36
N SER A 82 -17.43 -3.44 -14.09
CA SER A 82 -16.98 -2.15 -13.64
C SER A 82 -15.47 -2.23 -13.46
N GLU A 83 -14.72 -1.97 -14.52
CA GLU A 83 -13.31 -1.63 -14.32
C GLU A 83 -13.30 -0.44 -13.37
N VAL A 84 -12.78 -0.68 -12.16
CA VAL A 84 -12.64 0.39 -11.18
C VAL A 84 -11.82 1.51 -11.81
N SER A 85 -12.36 2.71 -11.82
CA SER A 85 -11.68 3.87 -12.39
C SER A 85 -10.31 4.05 -11.73
N SER A 86 -9.33 4.51 -12.51
CA SER A 86 -8.00 4.83 -11.96
C SER A 86 -8.06 5.92 -10.89
N ILE A 87 -9.02 6.83 -11.00
CA ILE A 87 -9.25 7.92 -10.02
C ILE A 87 -9.79 7.36 -8.72
N ASP A 88 -10.74 6.42 -8.78
CA ASP A 88 -11.30 5.79 -7.58
C ASP A 88 -10.23 4.97 -6.87
N GLN A 89 -9.41 4.21 -7.61
CA GLN A 89 -8.26 3.49 -7.04
C GLN A 89 -7.28 4.44 -6.36
N PHE A 90 -6.94 5.57 -7.00
CA PHE A 90 -6.08 6.58 -6.40
C PHE A 90 -6.65 7.13 -5.10
N SER A 91 -7.93 7.48 -5.08
CA SER A 91 -8.60 8.03 -3.90
C SER A 91 -8.58 7.03 -2.73
N TRP A 92 -8.99 5.78 -2.97
CA TRP A 92 -8.98 4.73 -1.95
C TRP A 92 -7.57 4.43 -1.42
N LEU A 93 -6.58 4.33 -2.31
CA LEU A 93 -5.19 4.06 -1.94
C LEU A 93 -4.59 5.22 -1.13
N SER A 94 -4.83 6.47 -1.55
CA SER A 94 -4.36 7.65 -0.82
C SER A 94 -4.96 7.73 0.57
N GLN A 95 -6.28 7.50 0.71
CA GLN A 95 -6.97 7.53 1.99
C GLN A 95 -6.49 6.41 2.91
N ARG A 96 -6.31 5.17 2.38
CA ARG A 96 -5.74 4.05 3.12
C ARG A 96 -4.35 4.36 3.63
N TYR A 97 -3.48 4.85 2.74
CA TYR A 97 -2.09 5.15 3.06
C TYR A 97 -1.97 6.28 4.07
N PHE A 98 -2.77 7.33 3.93
CA PHE A 98 -2.83 8.44 4.89
C PHE A 98 -3.25 7.97 6.28
N ARG A 99 -4.28 7.10 6.37
CA ARG A 99 -4.71 6.51 7.65
C ARG A 99 -3.63 5.66 8.30
N ILE A 100 -2.91 4.85 7.50
CA ILE A 100 -1.80 4.04 8.00
C ILE A 100 -0.73 4.95 8.62
N LYS A 101 -0.35 6.03 7.93
CA LYS A 101 0.63 7.01 8.44
C LYS A 101 0.17 7.67 9.73
N LEU A 102 -1.07 8.12 9.81
CA LEU A 102 -1.60 8.76 11.03
C LEU A 102 -1.72 7.80 12.21
N ASN A 103 -2.00 6.52 11.96
CA ASN A 103 -2.10 5.52 13.03
C ASN A 103 -0.72 5.11 13.57
N ASP A 104 0.32 5.21 12.76
CA ASP A 104 1.71 5.00 13.20
C ASP A 104 2.27 6.29 13.84
N LYS A 105 1.76 6.59 15.03
CA LYS A 105 2.03 7.86 15.73
C LYS A 105 3.51 8.10 15.99
N LEU A 106 4.25 7.05 16.39
CA LEU A 106 5.67 7.18 16.72
C LEU A 106 6.50 7.53 15.49
N ASN A 107 6.33 6.77 14.39
CA ASN A 107 7.09 7.02 13.17
C ASN A 107 6.69 8.35 12.52
N SER A 108 5.40 8.71 12.54
CA SER A 108 4.94 10.00 12.02
C SER A 108 5.45 11.19 12.84
N LEU A 109 5.51 11.05 14.17
CA LEU A 109 6.09 12.07 15.04
C LEU A 109 7.60 12.23 14.78
N LEU A 110 8.35 11.12 14.72
CA LEU A 110 9.78 11.15 14.41
C LEU A 110 10.05 11.78 13.04
N LEU A 111 9.23 11.44 12.04
CA LEU A 111 9.32 12.01 10.71
C LEU A 111 9.12 13.53 10.73
N LEU A 112 8.09 14.02 11.43
CA LEU A 112 7.84 15.46 11.54
C LEU A 112 8.87 16.19 12.41
N ALA A 113 9.40 15.54 13.46
CA ALA A 113 10.38 16.13 14.36
C ALA A 113 11.75 16.37 13.72
N GLN A 114 12.10 15.69 12.65
CA GLN A 114 13.36 15.89 11.93
C GLN A 114 13.52 17.32 11.40
N ALA A 115 12.45 17.89 10.83
CA ALA A 115 12.49 19.23 10.24
C ALA A 115 12.83 20.33 11.29
N PRO A 116 12.14 20.44 12.44
CA PRO A 116 12.48 21.42 13.43
C PRO A 116 13.86 21.17 14.07
N ILE A 117 14.28 19.94 14.28
CA ILE A 117 15.60 19.62 14.83
C ILE A 117 16.69 20.14 13.89
N ILE A 118 16.62 19.87 12.61
CA ILE A 118 17.62 20.32 11.64
C ILE A 118 17.59 21.85 11.50
N ALA A 119 16.40 22.48 11.47
CA ALA A 119 16.27 23.92 11.40
C ALA A 119 16.92 24.63 12.62
N ILE A 120 16.67 24.11 13.83
CA ILE A 120 17.27 24.65 15.07
C ILE A 120 18.79 24.49 15.04
N LEU A 121 19.30 23.34 14.59
CA LEU A 121 20.76 23.10 14.47
C LEU A 121 21.40 24.11 13.51
N ILE A 122 20.75 24.40 12.39
CA ILE A 122 21.25 25.42 11.44
C ILE A 122 21.29 26.80 12.11
N CYS A 123 20.22 27.18 12.83
CA CYS A 123 20.19 28.44 13.56
C CYS A 123 21.25 28.55 14.67
N LEU A 124 21.64 27.44 15.28
CA LEU A 124 22.69 27.41 16.32
C LEU A 124 24.11 27.51 15.75
N ILE A 125 24.31 27.05 14.50
CA ILE A 125 25.64 27.02 13.87
C ILE A 125 25.93 28.32 13.12
N TYR A 126 24.90 28.93 12.56
CA TYR A 126 25.04 30.12 11.73
C TYR A 126 24.30 31.31 12.33
N ASP A 127 25.00 32.37 12.64
CA ASP A 127 24.40 33.60 13.17
C ASP A 127 23.74 34.44 12.09
N GLU A 128 24.23 34.34 10.85
CA GLU A 128 23.74 35.10 9.70
C GLU A 128 23.47 34.20 8.49
N ILE A 129 22.56 34.63 7.60
CA ILE A 129 22.31 33.92 6.35
C ILE A 129 23.43 34.17 5.35
N GLN A 130 24.20 33.13 5.16
CA GLN A 130 25.29 33.07 4.18
C GLN A 130 24.98 32.00 3.14
N SER A 131 25.79 31.92 2.08
CA SER A 131 25.69 30.87 1.06
C SER A 131 25.70 29.46 1.65
N GLY A 132 26.40 29.26 2.77
CA GLY A 132 26.43 28.00 3.52
C GLY A 132 25.08 27.60 4.08
N VAL A 133 24.28 28.54 4.57
CA VAL A 133 22.93 28.28 5.08
C VAL A 133 22.00 27.83 3.96
N LEU A 134 22.05 28.48 2.80
CA LEU A 134 21.26 28.10 1.62
C LEU A 134 21.60 26.68 1.16
N PHE A 135 22.88 26.33 1.18
CA PHE A 135 23.33 24.98 0.87
C PHE A 135 22.79 23.96 1.88
N MET A 136 22.83 24.27 3.17
CA MET A 136 22.28 23.41 4.22
C MET A 136 20.76 23.24 4.10
N ILE A 137 20.02 24.29 3.74
CA ILE A 137 18.58 24.21 3.47
C ILE A 137 18.31 23.27 2.29
N ALA A 138 19.08 23.38 1.20
CA ALA A 138 18.91 22.53 0.03
C ALA A 138 19.19 21.04 0.35
N ILE A 139 20.29 20.75 1.03
CA ILE A 139 20.63 19.37 1.46
C ILE A 139 19.57 18.83 2.41
N SER A 140 19.10 19.65 3.36
CA SER A 140 18.05 19.22 4.30
C SER A 140 16.74 18.89 3.59
N ALA A 141 16.34 19.67 2.58
CA ALA A 141 15.17 19.42 1.78
C ALA A 141 15.28 18.09 1.01
N ILE A 142 16.43 17.84 0.39
CA ILE A 142 16.71 16.59 -0.32
C ILE A 142 16.69 15.41 0.65
N TRP A 143 17.35 15.54 1.79
CA TRP A 143 17.39 14.51 2.82
C TRP A 143 16.00 14.14 3.34
N LEU A 144 15.21 15.14 3.76
CA LEU A 144 13.86 14.93 4.28
C LEU A 144 12.97 14.23 3.26
N GLY A 145 12.97 14.69 2.00
CA GLY A 145 12.16 14.07 0.94
C GLY A 145 12.55 12.63 0.66
N ALA A 146 13.84 12.35 0.50
CA ALA A 146 14.34 11.02 0.21
C ALA A 146 14.09 10.04 1.36
N GLN A 147 14.34 10.46 2.61
CA GLN A 147 14.17 9.64 3.80
C GLN A 147 12.70 9.28 4.05
N ASN A 148 11.79 10.21 3.82
CA ASN A 148 10.36 9.97 3.94
C ASN A 148 9.87 8.85 3.00
N ALA A 149 10.51 8.71 1.84
CA ALA A 149 10.10 7.81 0.77
C ALA A 149 10.89 6.48 0.72
N ALA A 150 12.08 6.42 1.30
CA ALA A 150 13.03 5.33 1.11
C ALA A 150 12.51 3.94 1.51
N ARG A 151 11.57 3.84 2.44
CA ARG A 151 11.03 2.54 2.92
C ARG A 151 9.63 2.22 2.39
N GLU A 152 8.98 3.14 1.71
CA GLU A 152 7.54 3.07 1.46
C GLU A 152 7.10 1.98 0.48
N ILE A 153 7.86 1.70 -0.55
CA ILE A 153 7.54 0.64 -1.51
C ILE A 153 8.04 -0.72 -1.01
N VAL A 154 9.27 -0.77 -0.50
CA VAL A 154 9.89 -2.04 -0.07
C VAL A 154 9.14 -2.67 1.11
N SER A 155 8.63 -1.88 2.05
CA SER A 155 7.85 -2.39 3.20
C SER A 155 6.50 -2.98 2.81
N GLU A 156 5.89 -2.50 1.73
CA GLU A 156 4.58 -2.97 1.23
C GLU A 156 4.68 -3.93 0.05
N GLN A 157 5.89 -4.36 -0.34
CA GLN A 157 6.10 -5.16 -1.55
C GLN A 157 5.25 -6.45 -1.59
N ALA A 158 5.09 -7.13 -0.46
CA ALA A 158 4.28 -8.35 -0.37
C ALA A 158 2.79 -8.07 -0.59
N ILE A 159 2.29 -6.97 0.00
CA ILE A 159 0.90 -6.53 -0.14
C ILE A 159 0.66 -6.09 -1.58
N TYR A 160 1.55 -5.28 -2.14
CA TYR A 160 1.48 -4.82 -3.52
C TYR A 160 1.42 -5.99 -4.53
N LYS A 161 2.28 -7.02 -4.37
CA LYS A 161 2.26 -8.20 -5.24
C LYS A 161 0.92 -8.93 -5.19
N ARG A 162 0.33 -9.06 -4.02
CA ARG A 162 -0.99 -9.68 -3.85
C ARG A 162 -2.10 -8.83 -4.48
N GLU A 163 -2.14 -7.53 -4.21
CA GLU A 163 -3.15 -6.61 -4.77
C GLU A 163 -3.02 -6.47 -6.29
N ARG A 164 -1.82 -6.60 -6.83
CA ARG A 164 -1.57 -6.61 -8.27
C ARG A 164 -2.30 -7.75 -9.00
N MET A 165 -2.48 -8.89 -8.35
CA MET A 165 -3.26 -10.01 -8.91
C MET A 165 -4.77 -9.68 -9.01
N PHE A 166 -5.24 -8.67 -8.28
CA PHE A 166 -6.64 -8.20 -8.28
C PHE A 166 -6.82 -6.87 -9.03
N ASN A 167 -6.12 -6.68 -10.14
CA ASN A 167 -6.24 -5.50 -11.03
C ASN A 167 -5.84 -4.15 -10.41
N LEU A 168 -4.92 -4.14 -9.45
CA LEU A 168 -4.32 -2.89 -8.99
C LEU A 168 -3.49 -2.26 -10.12
N LYS A 169 -3.81 -1.01 -10.49
CA LYS A 169 -3.06 -0.24 -11.49
C LYS A 169 -1.82 0.41 -10.84
N ILE A 170 -0.68 0.39 -11.55
CA ILE A 170 0.60 0.90 -11.02
C ILE A 170 0.56 2.41 -10.78
N LEU A 171 0.02 3.17 -11.74
CA LEU A 171 -0.01 4.64 -11.66
C LEU A 171 -0.79 5.15 -10.43
N PRO A 172 -2.05 4.74 -10.19
CA PRO A 172 -2.76 5.11 -8.97
C PRO A 172 -2.00 4.77 -7.69
N TYR A 173 -1.32 3.64 -7.64
CA TYR A 173 -0.52 3.24 -6.48
C TYR A 173 0.65 4.19 -6.23
N ILE A 174 1.45 4.50 -7.25
CA ILE A 174 2.61 5.41 -7.12
C ILE A 174 2.14 6.83 -6.79
N PHE A 175 1.14 7.35 -7.51
CA PHE A 175 0.62 8.70 -7.26
C PHE A 175 0.00 8.85 -5.86
N SER A 176 -0.63 7.80 -5.32
CA SER A 176 -1.13 7.82 -3.94
C SER A 176 0.00 8.00 -2.92
N LYS A 177 1.13 7.32 -3.12
CA LYS A 177 2.32 7.47 -2.26
C LYS A 177 2.90 8.87 -2.38
N ILE A 178 3.11 9.36 -3.60
CA ILE A 178 3.64 10.70 -3.85
C ILE A 178 2.76 11.77 -3.20
N SER A 179 1.44 11.71 -3.38
CA SER A 179 0.50 12.69 -2.86
C SER A 179 0.56 12.81 -1.33
N VAL A 180 0.53 11.68 -0.64
CA VAL A 180 0.59 11.66 0.84
C VAL A 180 1.96 12.11 1.35
N LEU A 181 3.06 11.64 0.74
CA LEU A 181 4.40 12.07 1.13
C LEU A 181 4.65 13.55 0.86
N SER A 182 4.14 14.08 -0.26
CA SER A 182 4.20 15.51 -0.57
C SER A 182 3.47 16.34 0.48
N PHE A 183 2.33 15.87 0.97
CA PHE A 183 1.62 16.53 2.07
C PHE A 183 2.48 16.64 3.33
N PHE A 184 3.16 15.56 3.74
CA PHE A 184 4.09 15.59 4.88
C PHE A 184 5.29 16.51 4.59
N SER A 185 5.83 16.49 3.38
CA SER A 185 6.93 17.37 2.97
C SER A 185 6.56 18.85 3.04
N ILE A 186 5.33 19.21 2.68
CA ILE A 186 4.82 20.59 2.81
C ILE A 186 4.79 21.00 4.29
N ILE A 187 4.30 20.15 5.18
CA ILE A 187 4.26 20.43 6.63
C ILE A 187 5.68 20.61 7.17
N GLN A 188 6.60 19.71 6.83
CA GLN A 188 8.01 19.78 7.25
C GLN A 188 8.67 21.07 6.76
N SER A 189 8.49 21.43 5.48
CA SER A 189 9.03 22.65 4.89
C SER A 189 8.43 23.91 5.55
N THR A 190 7.15 23.90 5.88
CA THR A 190 6.50 25.00 6.59
C THR A 190 7.13 25.21 7.96
N ILE A 191 7.24 24.15 8.76
CA ILE A 191 7.84 24.23 10.10
C ILE A 191 9.30 24.68 10.00
N PHE A 192 10.06 24.14 9.06
CA PHE A 192 11.46 24.45 8.85
C PHE A 192 11.66 25.95 8.53
N ILE A 193 10.93 26.50 7.56
CA ILE A 193 11.04 27.90 7.15
C ILE A 193 10.53 28.84 8.24
N LEU A 194 9.49 28.46 8.99
CA LEU A 194 9.02 29.27 10.14
C LEU A 194 10.12 29.43 11.19
N ILE A 195 10.83 28.36 11.54
CA ILE A 195 11.93 28.43 12.52
C ILE A 195 13.05 29.35 12.02
N LEU A 196 13.46 29.19 10.76
CA LEU A 196 14.46 30.06 10.15
C LEU A 196 14.02 31.51 10.10
N SER A 197 12.76 31.78 9.73
CA SER A 197 12.21 33.14 9.66
C SER A 197 12.21 33.85 11.02
N ILE A 198 11.86 33.14 12.10
CA ILE A 198 11.86 33.68 13.46
C ILE A 198 13.27 34.06 13.89
N ASN A 199 14.25 33.20 13.59
CA ASN A 199 15.64 33.42 14.02
C ASN A 199 16.32 34.55 13.24
N TYR A 200 16.12 34.60 11.92
CA TYR A 200 16.85 35.54 11.04
C TYR A 200 16.09 36.82 10.68
N ASN A 201 14.86 37.01 11.16
CA ASN A 201 14.07 38.20 10.87
C ASN A 201 14.65 39.49 11.48
N SER A 202 15.58 39.37 12.44
CA SER A 202 16.20 40.49 13.14
C SER A 202 17.58 40.88 12.59
N SER A 203 18.08 40.20 11.57
CA SER A 203 19.43 40.43 11.05
C SER A 203 19.40 41.14 9.72
N ASP A 204 20.19 42.22 9.57
CA ASP A 204 20.49 42.86 8.30
C ASP A 204 21.37 41.91 7.46
N THR A 205 20.76 40.94 6.82
CA THR A 205 21.46 39.89 6.11
C THR A 205 21.63 40.16 4.64
N VAL A 206 22.79 39.74 4.09
CA VAL A 206 23.17 39.89 2.66
C VAL A 206 22.18 39.21 1.69
N VAL A 207 21.39 38.27 2.19
CA VAL A 207 20.31 37.62 1.43
C VAL A 207 18.99 38.16 1.92
N ASP A 208 18.31 38.92 1.06
CA ASP A 208 17.00 39.49 1.31
C ASP A 208 15.96 38.37 1.62
N LEU A 209 15.86 38.00 2.88
CA LEU A 209 14.80 37.13 3.42
C LEU A 209 13.42 37.80 3.43
N ASN A 210 13.28 39.03 2.89
CA ASN A 210 11.99 39.61 2.61
C ASN A 210 11.13 38.77 1.64
N ARG A 211 11.68 37.64 1.16
CA ARG A 211 10.97 36.67 0.32
C ARG A 211 11.05 35.23 0.88
N PRO A 212 10.59 34.96 2.11
CA PRO A 212 10.60 33.60 2.67
C PRO A 212 9.77 32.63 1.81
N PHE A 213 8.81 33.15 1.06
CA PHE A 213 8.03 32.37 0.11
C PHE A 213 8.86 31.72 -0.99
N ILE A 214 9.90 32.39 -1.49
CA ILE A 214 10.77 31.81 -2.55
C ILE A 214 11.53 30.62 -1.99
N LEU A 215 12.14 30.73 -0.81
CA LEU A 215 12.85 29.65 -0.15
C LEU A 215 11.90 28.49 0.19
N PHE A 216 10.68 28.80 0.63
CA PHE A 216 9.64 27.81 0.90
C PHE A 216 9.29 27.00 -0.36
N PHE A 217 9.01 27.66 -1.48
CA PHE A 217 8.71 26.97 -2.73
C PHE A 217 9.89 26.14 -3.24
N TRP A 218 11.14 26.65 -3.15
CA TRP A 218 12.32 25.90 -3.50
C TRP A 218 12.51 24.67 -2.63
N MET A 219 12.31 24.82 -1.33
CA MET A 219 12.41 23.71 -0.39
C MET A 219 11.37 22.61 -0.67
N ILE A 220 10.11 22.99 -0.93
CA ILE A 220 9.06 22.04 -1.32
C ILE A 220 9.43 21.33 -2.62
N PHE A 221 9.86 22.08 -3.63
CA PHE A 221 10.22 21.53 -4.93
C PHE A 221 11.35 20.50 -4.80
N LEU A 222 12.41 20.84 -4.08
CA LEU A 222 13.54 19.93 -3.83
C LEU A 222 13.09 18.69 -3.04
N SER A 223 12.28 18.87 -2.00
CA SER A 223 11.79 17.77 -1.18
C SER A 223 10.88 16.82 -1.96
N ILE A 224 9.96 17.33 -2.78
CA ILE A 224 9.11 16.50 -3.64
C ILE A 224 9.95 15.78 -4.69
N SER A 225 10.90 16.47 -5.35
CA SER A 225 11.80 15.85 -6.32
C SER A 225 12.61 14.71 -5.69
N SER A 226 13.10 14.94 -4.48
CA SER A 226 13.83 13.92 -3.72
C SER A 226 12.95 12.76 -3.25
N THR A 227 11.66 13.01 -3.00
CA THR A 227 10.69 11.94 -2.73
C THR A 227 10.59 10.96 -3.89
N PHE A 228 10.61 11.44 -5.15
CA PHE A 228 10.66 10.55 -6.31
C PHE A 228 11.90 9.67 -6.32
N LEU A 229 13.06 10.24 -6.01
CA LEU A 229 14.32 9.49 -5.91
C LEU A 229 14.25 8.45 -4.78
N GLY A 230 13.70 8.82 -3.62
CA GLY A 230 13.51 7.91 -2.50
C GLY A 230 12.56 6.74 -2.83
N LEU A 231 11.45 6.99 -3.54
CA LEU A 231 10.54 5.95 -4.01
C LEU A 231 11.22 5.04 -5.04
N LEU A 232 11.99 5.60 -5.96
CA LEU A 232 12.76 4.83 -6.94
C LEU A 232 13.75 3.91 -6.21
N LEU A 233 14.53 4.43 -5.28
CA LEU A 233 15.45 3.64 -4.44
C LEU A 233 14.69 2.52 -3.70
N SER A 234 13.56 2.85 -3.08
CA SER A 234 12.71 1.91 -2.37
C SER A 234 12.20 0.76 -3.26
N SER A 235 11.99 1.02 -4.54
CA SER A 235 11.56 0.00 -5.50
C SER A 235 12.67 -0.95 -5.93
N MET A 236 13.93 -0.52 -5.87
CA MET A 236 15.10 -1.28 -6.33
C MET A 236 15.66 -2.23 -5.25
N VAL A 237 15.42 -1.94 -3.99
CA VAL A 237 15.95 -2.71 -2.86
C VAL A 237 15.00 -3.82 -2.40
N LYS A 238 15.57 -4.87 -1.79
CA LYS A 238 14.80 -6.02 -1.32
C LYS A 238 14.36 -5.91 0.15
N THR A 239 15.04 -5.07 0.94
CA THR A 239 14.77 -4.92 2.38
C THR A 239 14.80 -3.46 2.77
N SER A 240 13.97 -3.09 3.76
CA SER A 240 13.91 -1.71 4.29
C SER A 240 15.24 -1.26 4.90
N GLU A 241 16.01 -2.17 5.48
CA GLU A 241 17.34 -1.88 6.04
C GLU A 241 18.32 -1.43 4.95
N ARG A 242 18.34 -2.14 3.81
CA ARG A 242 19.19 -1.77 2.67
C ARG A 242 18.80 -0.41 2.08
N ALA A 243 17.50 -0.09 2.05
CA ALA A 243 17.05 1.22 1.59
C ALA A 243 17.65 2.35 2.45
N MET A 244 17.65 2.17 3.76
CA MET A 244 18.17 3.17 4.69
C MET A 244 19.70 3.26 4.68
N THR A 245 20.39 2.17 4.39
CA THR A 245 21.87 2.15 4.30
C THR A 245 22.39 2.83 3.03
N ILE A 246 21.68 2.69 1.92
CA ILE A 246 22.09 3.29 0.62
C ILE A 246 21.73 4.77 0.56
N LEU A 247 20.71 5.22 1.28
CA LEU A 247 20.22 6.60 1.21
C LEU A 247 21.29 7.67 1.47
N PRO A 248 22.20 7.55 2.44
CA PRO A 248 23.24 8.55 2.70
C PRO A 248 24.42 8.51 1.73
N LEU A 249 24.50 7.50 0.85
CA LEU A 249 25.56 7.36 -0.15
C LEU A 249 25.21 8.11 -1.45
#